data_bab023e774fcc1de75f0d5f647ca582b
#
_entry.id   bab023e774fcc1de75f0d5f647ca582b
#
_cell.length_a   1.000
_cell.length_b   1.000
_cell.length_c   1.000
_cell.angle_alpha   90.00
_cell.angle_beta   90.00
_cell.angle_gamma   90.00
#
_symmetry.space_group_name_H-M   'P 1'
#
loop_
_entity.id
_entity.type
_entity.pdbx_description
1 polymer ?
#
loop_
_entity_poly.entity_id
_entity_poly.type
_entity_poly.pdbx_seq_one_letter_code
_entity_poly.pdbx_strand_id
1 'polypeptide(L)'
;MAEYKLELKGVCKSFPGVKALDNVQLSLRPGTVHALMGENGAGKSTLMKCLFGIYRMDAGEVILDGKKIEINNPDEAMKYGIAMVHQELQPVPARSVAENLYLGRFPTKGFGPFKMIDHKTMYAETERWLKEVKMDFDPKAQLGSLSIGQMQSVEIAKAVSQQAKVVIFDEPTSSLSDNEVEALFRIMNDLRDKGVAMVYISHKMDEIKRIADDITIMRDGTYVGTWPAAELSTDQIIAKMVGRELTNVYPPKENKPGEVIMEVKDLCSIHEKSFQHVSFELRKGEILGFGGLVGAQRTELMEGIFGIRGIASGEIYMHGKKTRIKHPIDAMNAGIGLITEDRRGTGIFGCLSIKDYVGVSVYNKFLKAGFVLDHKKINRVVDDSIKKLSIKTPSMKEHIANLSGGNQQKVIVARWLANDPDVLIMDEPTRGIDVGAKHEIYEIMSDLAKQGKAIIMISSEMSELLGMADRICVMCNGKLTGEIDQPEEMTQARVMGFATKF
;
A
#
# COMPACT_ATOMS: atom_id res chain seq x y z
N MET A 1 10.67 -21.87 -32.63
CA MET A 1 10.76 -20.65 -31.79
C MET A 1 11.09 -21.11 -30.39
N ALA A 2 11.86 -20.35 -29.60
CA ALA A 2 12.07 -20.69 -28.20
C ALA A 2 10.72 -20.69 -27.47
N GLU A 3 10.46 -21.68 -26.60
CA GLU A 3 9.22 -21.79 -25.84
C GLU A 3 9.01 -20.57 -24.93
N TYR A 4 10.11 -20.03 -24.41
CA TYR A 4 10.13 -18.87 -23.54
C TYR A 4 10.85 -17.68 -24.21
N LYS A 5 10.30 -16.48 -23.98
CA LYS A 5 10.90 -15.22 -24.43
C LYS A 5 12.08 -14.83 -23.55
N LEU A 6 11.92 -14.98 -22.23
CA LEU A 6 12.93 -14.72 -21.22
C LEU A 6 12.91 -15.84 -20.17
N GLU A 7 14.09 -16.27 -19.75
CA GLU A 7 14.24 -17.18 -18.61
C GLU A 7 15.30 -16.62 -17.64
N LEU A 8 14.97 -16.65 -16.37
CA LEU A 8 15.90 -16.45 -15.26
C LEU A 8 16.10 -17.80 -14.58
N LYS A 9 17.34 -18.24 -14.40
CA LYS A 9 17.66 -19.54 -13.79
C LYS A 9 18.67 -19.36 -12.65
N GLY A 10 18.30 -19.87 -11.46
CA GLY A 10 19.20 -19.93 -10.32
C GLY A 10 19.68 -18.58 -9.80
N VAL A 11 18.83 -17.54 -9.90
CA VAL A 11 19.20 -16.19 -9.52
C VAL A 11 19.39 -16.08 -8.01
N CYS A 12 20.60 -15.65 -7.59
CA CYS A 12 20.92 -15.37 -6.20
C CYS A 12 21.35 -13.92 -6.03
N LYS A 13 20.95 -13.31 -4.91
CA LYS A 13 21.37 -11.98 -4.50
C LYS A 13 21.39 -11.84 -2.99
N SER A 14 22.51 -11.39 -2.46
CA SER A 14 22.69 -11.09 -1.04
C SER A 14 23.03 -9.63 -0.82
N PHE A 15 22.54 -9.09 0.29
CA PHE A 15 22.93 -7.80 0.83
C PHE A 15 23.49 -8.01 2.24
N PRO A 16 24.21 -7.04 2.84
CA PRO A 16 24.72 -7.19 4.19
C PRO A 16 23.63 -7.62 5.19
N GLY A 17 23.79 -8.84 5.73
CA GLY A 17 22.85 -9.41 6.71
C GLY A 17 21.58 -10.07 6.14
N VAL A 18 21.32 -10.03 4.81
CA VAL A 18 20.11 -10.60 4.21
C VAL A 18 20.41 -11.28 2.87
N LYS A 19 19.97 -12.53 2.71
CA LYS A 19 19.91 -13.23 1.41
C LYS A 19 18.57 -12.91 0.77
N ALA A 20 18.54 -11.94 -0.14
CA ALA A 20 17.31 -11.43 -0.74
C ALA A 20 16.75 -12.33 -1.84
N LEU A 21 17.61 -13.09 -2.56
CA LEU A 21 17.23 -14.09 -3.54
C LEU A 21 18.08 -15.34 -3.35
N ASP A 22 17.41 -16.49 -3.34
CA ASP A 22 18.04 -17.79 -3.21
C ASP A 22 17.53 -18.75 -4.28
N ASN A 23 18.33 -18.99 -5.31
CA ASN A 23 18.05 -19.93 -6.41
C ASN A 23 16.68 -19.68 -7.08
N VAL A 24 16.35 -18.40 -7.35
CA VAL A 24 15.06 -18.01 -7.93
C VAL A 24 15.06 -18.24 -9.44
N GLN A 25 13.92 -18.65 -9.96
CA GLN A 25 13.68 -18.84 -11.39
C GLN A 25 12.38 -18.16 -11.84
N LEU A 26 12.36 -17.71 -13.10
CA LEU A 26 11.20 -17.11 -13.75
C LEU A 26 11.28 -17.37 -15.26
N SER A 27 10.20 -17.81 -15.87
CA SER A 27 10.14 -18.07 -17.31
C SER A 27 8.94 -17.37 -17.93
N LEU A 28 9.17 -16.51 -18.91
CA LEU A 28 8.14 -15.69 -19.54
C LEU A 28 7.86 -16.20 -20.96
N ARG A 29 6.61 -16.46 -21.27
CA ARG A 29 6.16 -16.80 -22.61
C ARG A 29 5.97 -15.53 -23.45
N PRO A 30 6.21 -15.57 -24.77
CA PRO A 30 5.93 -14.41 -25.64
C PRO A 30 4.41 -14.12 -25.69
N GLY A 31 4.04 -12.84 -25.67
CA GLY A 31 2.65 -12.42 -25.74
C GLY A 31 1.80 -12.84 -24.54
N THR A 32 2.39 -12.89 -23.34
CA THR A 32 1.67 -13.21 -22.10
C THR A 32 1.98 -12.22 -21.01
N VAL A 33 1.05 -12.08 -20.06
CA VAL A 33 1.22 -11.36 -18.81
C VAL A 33 1.51 -12.37 -17.71
N HIS A 34 2.70 -12.32 -17.18
CA HIS A 34 3.17 -13.20 -16.11
C HIS A 34 3.14 -12.44 -14.78
N ALA A 35 2.23 -12.80 -13.89
CA ALA A 35 2.17 -12.21 -12.56
C ALA A 35 3.30 -12.75 -11.67
N LEU A 36 4.05 -11.86 -11.03
CA LEU A 36 5.04 -12.22 -10.01
C LEU A 36 4.50 -11.83 -8.64
N MET A 37 4.10 -12.84 -7.86
CA MET A 37 3.41 -12.71 -6.59
C MET A 37 4.29 -13.09 -5.40
N GLY A 38 3.95 -12.58 -4.22
CA GLY A 38 4.65 -12.84 -2.97
C GLY A 38 4.47 -11.69 -1.99
N GLU A 39 4.74 -11.92 -0.72
CA GLU A 39 4.66 -10.88 0.32
C GLU A 39 5.69 -9.76 0.10
N ASN A 40 5.53 -8.65 0.83
CA ASN A 40 6.56 -7.60 0.86
C ASN A 40 7.85 -8.18 1.47
N GLY A 41 8.97 -7.96 0.80
CA GLY A 41 10.23 -8.60 1.19
C GLY A 41 10.47 -9.99 0.59
N ALA A 42 9.52 -10.57 -0.15
CA ALA A 42 9.72 -11.86 -0.83
C ALA A 42 10.77 -11.84 -1.96
N GLY A 43 11.37 -10.67 -2.28
CA GLY A 43 12.43 -10.55 -3.27
C GLY A 43 11.96 -10.14 -4.67
N LYS A 44 10.68 -9.92 -4.93
CA LYS A 44 10.12 -9.59 -6.25
C LYS A 44 10.83 -8.41 -6.94
N SER A 45 10.82 -7.24 -6.29
CA SER A 45 11.47 -6.04 -6.84
C SER A 45 12.99 -6.20 -6.91
N THR A 46 13.61 -7.01 -6.03
CA THR A 46 15.04 -7.33 -6.12
C THR A 46 15.33 -8.17 -7.37
N LEU A 47 14.50 -9.17 -7.67
CA LEU A 47 14.61 -9.99 -8.88
C LEU A 47 14.49 -9.13 -10.14
N MET A 48 13.50 -8.23 -10.19
CA MET A 48 13.32 -7.31 -11.32
C MET A 48 14.46 -6.31 -11.45
N LYS A 49 14.98 -5.79 -10.35
CA LYS A 49 16.16 -4.91 -10.34
C LYS A 49 17.43 -5.64 -10.79
N CYS A 50 17.56 -6.94 -10.51
CA CYS A 50 18.62 -7.78 -11.06
C CYS A 50 18.45 -7.96 -12.57
N LEU A 51 17.26 -8.28 -13.04
CA LEU A 51 16.94 -8.42 -14.47
C LEU A 51 17.18 -7.12 -15.24
N PHE A 52 16.85 -5.97 -14.63
CA PHE A 52 17.05 -4.65 -15.26
C PHE A 52 18.48 -4.10 -15.10
N GLY A 53 19.39 -4.84 -14.42
CA GLY A 53 20.78 -4.45 -14.26
C GLY A 53 21.05 -3.35 -13.22
N ILE A 54 20.06 -3.00 -12.38
CA ILE A 54 20.26 -2.08 -11.24
C ILE A 54 21.11 -2.77 -10.16
N TYR A 55 20.86 -4.06 -9.92
CA TYR A 55 21.66 -4.89 -9.04
C TYR A 55 22.36 -5.98 -9.84
N ARG A 56 23.65 -6.17 -9.61
CA ARG A 56 24.36 -7.31 -10.16
C ARG A 56 23.96 -8.57 -9.40
N MET A 57 23.61 -9.63 -10.13
CA MET A 57 23.37 -10.96 -9.56
C MET A 57 24.66 -11.55 -8.98
N ASP A 58 24.55 -12.25 -7.85
CA ASP A 58 25.69 -12.96 -7.25
C ASP A 58 25.89 -14.33 -7.94
N ALA A 59 24.78 -14.94 -8.42
CA ALA A 59 24.76 -16.14 -9.24
C ALA A 59 23.48 -16.18 -10.09
N GLY A 60 23.47 -17.04 -11.09
CA GLY A 60 22.32 -17.26 -11.98
C GLY A 60 22.60 -16.86 -13.41
N GLU A 61 21.59 -17.06 -14.26
CA GLU A 61 21.67 -16.82 -15.70
C GLU A 61 20.41 -16.12 -16.20
N VAL A 62 20.61 -15.24 -17.20
CA VAL A 62 19.54 -14.62 -17.98
C VAL A 62 19.61 -15.15 -19.40
N ILE A 63 18.51 -15.72 -19.90
CA ILE A 63 18.40 -16.26 -21.26
C ILE A 63 17.28 -15.48 -21.97
N LEU A 64 17.59 -14.80 -23.06
CA LEU A 64 16.64 -14.07 -23.89
C LEU A 64 16.61 -14.65 -25.31
N ASP A 65 15.43 -14.96 -25.82
CA ASP A 65 15.27 -15.62 -27.12
C ASP A 65 16.14 -16.88 -27.28
N GLY A 66 16.32 -17.67 -26.18
CA GLY A 66 17.15 -18.87 -26.14
C GLY A 66 18.66 -18.64 -26.07
N LYS A 67 19.11 -17.39 -25.93
CA LYS A 67 20.54 -17.02 -25.85
C LYS A 67 20.84 -16.47 -24.46
N LYS A 68 21.93 -16.98 -23.85
CA LYS A 68 22.44 -16.42 -22.60
C LYS A 68 22.94 -14.99 -22.85
N ILE A 69 22.51 -14.06 -22.02
CA ILE A 69 22.93 -12.65 -22.06
C ILE A 69 23.45 -12.23 -20.67
N GLU A 70 24.30 -11.22 -20.66
CA GLU A 70 24.77 -10.56 -19.44
C GLU A 70 24.21 -9.13 -19.41
N ILE A 71 23.70 -8.74 -18.24
CA ILE A 71 23.15 -7.41 -18.00
C ILE A 71 23.84 -6.84 -16.76
N ASN A 72 24.66 -5.81 -16.95
CA ASN A 72 25.44 -5.19 -15.88
C ASN A 72 24.92 -3.80 -15.50
N ASN A 73 24.07 -3.20 -16.34
CA ASN A 73 23.49 -1.89 -16.12
C ASN A 73 22.16 -1.75 -16.89
N PRO A 74 21.32 -0.75 -16.56
CA PRO A 74 20.04 -0.53 -17.23
C PRO A 74 20.15 -0.24 -18.74
N ASP A 75 21.23 0.40 -19.19
CA ASP A 75 21.43 0.69 -20.61
C ASP A 75 21.58 -0.59 -21.44
N GLU A 76 22.23 -1.62 -20.88
CA GLU A 76 22.34 -2.93 -21.51
C GLU A 76 20.99 -3.64 -21.54
N ALA A 77 20.21 -3.59 -20.45
CA ALA A 77 18.86 -4.14 -20.42
C ALA A 77 17.99 -3.53 -21.50
N MET A 78 18.00 -2.20 -21.65
CA MET A 78 17.27 -1.49 -22.69
C MET A 78 17.74 -1.88 -24.10
N LYS A 79 19.03 -2.06 -24.34
CA LYS A 79 19.57 -2.53 -25.65
C LYS A 79 19.08 -3.94 -26.00
N TYR A 80 18.89 -4.81 -25.02
CA TYR A 80 18.28 -6.13 -25.21
C TYR A 80 16.76 -6.07 -25.42
N GLY A 81 16.13 -4.90 -25.25
CA GLY A 81 14.70 -4.71 -25.36
C GLY A 81 13.93 -5.05 -24.08
N ILE A 82 14.55 -4.85 -22.93
CA ILE A 82 13.90 -4.96 -21.63
C ILE A 82 13.59 -3.57 -21.11
N ALA A 83 12.31 -3.27 -20.83
CA ALA A 83 11.85 -2.01 -20.26
C ALA A 83 11.24 -2.23 -18.88
N MET A 84 11.26 -1.21 -18.04
CA MET A 84 10.69 -1.28 -16.68
C MET A 84 9.91 -0.02 -16.37
N VAL A 85 8.68 -0.20 -15.89
CA VAL A 85 7.85 0.81 -15.25
C VAL A 85 8.02 0.62 -13.74
N HIS A 86 8.62 1.61 -13.09
CA HIS A 86 8.96 1.55 -11.68
C HIS A 86 7.77 1.85 -10.76
N GLN A 87 7.77 1.28 -9.56
CA GLN A 87 6.79 1.53 -8.51
C GLN A 87 6.80 3.00 -8.05
N GLU A 88 7.99 3.57 -7.84
CA GLU A 88 8.16 4.97 -7.49
C GLU A 88 8.53 5.75 -8.75
N LEU A 89 7.67 6.71 -9.11
CA LEU A 89 7.94 7.63 -10.20
C LEU A 89 9.18 8.46 -9.87
N GLN A 90 10.12 8.51 -10.81
CA GLN A 90 11.30 9.37 -10.72
C GLN A 90 11.34 10.35 -11.91
N PRO A 91 10.29 11.15 -12.10
CA PRO A 91 10.24 12.10 -13.20
C PRO A 91 11.17 13.27 -12.93
N VAL A 92 11.53 13.99 -13.98
CA VAL A 92 12.14 15.31 -13.89
C VAL A 92 11.03 16.37 -14.05
N PRO A 93 10.41 16.87 -12.93
CA PRO A 93 9.17 17.66 -13.01
C PRO A 93 9.34 18.97 -13.77
N ALA A 94 10.54 19.57 -13.76
CA ALA A 94 10.87 20.83 -14.44
C ALA A 94 11.07 20.66 -15.95
N ARG A 95 11.07 19.43 -16.47
CA ARG A 95 11.21 19.11 -17.88
C ARG A 95 9.88 18.79 -18.51
N SER A 96 9.83 18.93 -19.87
CA SER A 96 8.61 18.62 -20.64
C SER A 96 8.30 17.12 -20.61
N VAL A 97 7.07 16.76 -20.96
CA VAL A 97 6.63 15.38 -21.17
C VAL A 97 7.56 14.69 -22.20
N ALA A 98 7.85 15.35 -23.31
CA ALA A 98 8.73 14.81 -24.35
C ALA A 98 10.17 14.60 -23.85
N GLU A 99 10.73 15.53 -23.08
CA GLU A 99 12.08 15.37 -22.54
C GLU A 99 12.13 14.20 -21.53
N ASN A 100 11.11 13.99 -20.71
CA ASN A 100 11.02 12.85 -19.81
C ASN A 100 10.89 11.53 -20.58
N LEU A 101 10.09 11.48 -21.64
CA LEU A 101 9.90 10.30 -22.47
C LEU A 101 11.22 9.89 -23.17
N TYR A 102 12.01 10.85 -23.62
CA TYR A 102 13.27 10.63 -24.34
C TYR A 102 14.53 10.77 -23.45
N LEU A 103 14.38 10.84 -22.14
CA LEU A 103 15.50 10.95 -21.22
C LEU A 103 16.52 9.81 -21.45
N GLY A 104 17.80 10.18 -21.71
CA GLY A 104 18.88 9.24 -22.05
C GLY A 104 18.94 8.78 -23.50
N ARG A 105 17.93 9.12 -24.36
CA ARG A 105 17.85 8.70 -25.78
C ARG A 105 17.34 9.79 -26.71
N PHE A 106 17.70 11.03 -26.47
CA PHE A 106 17.25 12.17 -27.28
C PHE A 106 17.54 11.97 -28.76
N PRO A 107 16.54 12.16 -29.66
CA PRO A 107 16.79 12.20 -31.11
C PRO A 107 17.73 13.36 -31.41
N THR A 108 18.76 13.09 -32.19
CA THR A 108 19.79 14.08 -32.52
C THR A 108 19.89 14.29 -34.01
N LYS A 109 20.17 15.54 -34.45
CA LYS A 109 20.51 15.92 -35.81
C LYS A 109 21.89 16.58 -35.82
N GLY A 110 22.56 16.50 -36.97
CA GLY A 110 23.95 17.00 -37.17
C GLY A 110 24.95 15.86 -37.29
N PHE A 111 26.20 16.22 -37.49
CA PHE A 111 27.28 15.28 -37.80
C PHE A 111 28.45 15.43 -36.80
N GLY A 112 29.02 14.34 -36.38
CA GLY A 112 30.22 14.30 -35.51
C GLY A 112 30.03 15.01 -34.18
N PRO A 113 30.92 15.95 -33.78
CA PRO A 113 30.82 16.68 -32.51
C PRO A 113 29.72 17.76 -32.49
N PHE A 114 29.11 18.06 -33.63
CA PHE A 114 28.03 19.08 -33.79
C PHE A 114 26.64 18.46 -33.72
N LYS A 115 26.46 17.38 -33.01
CA LYS A 115 25.15 16.81 -32.74
C LYS A 115 24.34 17.69 -31.79
N MET A 116 23.15 18.07 -32.21
CA MET A 116 22.16 18.81 -31.39
C MET A 116 20.87 18.00 -31.28
N ILE A 117 20.12 18.21 -30.21
CA ILE A 117 18.81 17.57 -30.01
C ILE A 117 17.85 18.04 -31.12
N ASP A 118 17.20 17.09 -31.77
CA ASP A 118 16.14 17.38 -32.73
C ASP A 118 14.78 17.46 -32.02
N HIS A 119 14.48 18.62 -31.48
CA HIS A 119 13.24 18.89 -30.78
C HIS A 119 11.99 18.65 -31.64
N LYS A 120 12.08 18.91 -32.95
CA LYS A 120 10.94 18.72 -33.86
C LYS A 120 10.55 17.25 -33.94
N THR A 121 11.52 16.37 -34.18
CA THR A 121 11.31 14.93 -34.23
C THR A 121 10.85 14.43 -32.83
N MET A 122 11.49 14.89 -31.76
CA MET A 122 11.16 14.50 -30.40
C MET A 122 9.69 14.79 -30.05
N TYR A 123 9.19 16.00 -30.33
CA TYR A 123 7.80 16.35 -30.02
C TYR A 123 6.81 15.58 -30.91
N ALA A 124 7.09 15.44 -32.24
CA ALA A 124 6.22 14.72 -33.15
C ALA A 124 6.09 13.23 -32.79
N GLU A 125 7.20 12.59 -32.44
CA GLU A 125 7.19 11.19 -31.97
C GLU A 125 6.52 11.04 -30.61
N THR A 126 6.73 11.98 -29.70
CA THR A 126 6.03 11.97 -28.38
C THR A 126 4.53 12.03 -28.57
N GLU A 127 4.04 12.92 -29.41
CA GLU A 127 2.60 13.03 -29.74
C GLU A 127 2.05 11.70 -30.28
N ARG A 128 2.81 11.04 -31.16
CA ARG A 128 2.43 9.73 -31.68
C ARG A 128 2.33 8.68 -30.57
N TRP A 129 3.33 8.60 -29.67
CA TRP A 129 3.34 7.63 -28.58
C TRP A 129 2.23 7.89 -27.55
N LEU A 130 1.97 9.16 -27.22
CA LEU A 130 0.86 9.54 -26.36
C LEU A 130 -0.50 9.14 -26.96
N LYS A 131 -0.69 9.35 -28.27
CA LYS A 131 -1.90 8.89 -28.97
C LYS A 131 -2.05 7.36 -28.98
N GLU A 132 -0.94 6.61 -29.11
CA GLU A 132 -0.96 5.15 -29.05
C GLU A 132 -1.43 4.64 -27.70
N VAL A 133 -1.04 5.29 -26.61
CA VAL A 133 -1.54 5.00 -25.24
C VAL A 133 -2.83 5.74 -24.90
N LYS A 134 -3.49 6.37 -25.89
CA LYS A 134 -4.76 7.11 -25.76
C LYS A 134 -4.72 8.25 -24.72
N MET A 135 -3.58 8.93 -24.65
CA MET A 135 -3.36 10.10 -23.81
C MET A 135 -3.32 11.36 -24.66
N ASP A 136 -4.01 12.40 -24.19
CA ASP A 136 -4.07 13.70 -24.87
C ASP A 136 -3.37 14.77 -24.00
N PHE A 137 -2.03 14.75 -24.02
CA PHE A 137 -1.19 15.75 -23.34
C PHE A 137 -0.38 16.51 -24.36
N ASP A 138 -0.14 17.81 -24.09
CA ASP A 138 0.84 18.57 -24.85
C ASP A 138 2.25 18.02 -24.57
N PRO A 139 2.98 17.52 -25.59
CA PRO A 139 4.36 17.06 -25.43
C PRO A 139 5.32 18.12 -24.82
N LYS A 140 4.97 19.40 -24.89
CA LYS A 140 5.75 20.52 -24.36
C LYS A 140 5.36 20.89 -22.93
N ALA A 141 4.24 20.40 -22.42
CA ALA A 141 3.82 20.68 -21.04
C ALA A 141 4.89 20.21 -20.05
N GLN A 142 5.09 20.95 -18.98
CA GLN A 142 5.97 20.53 -17.89
C GLN A 142 5.36 19.32 -17.19
N LEU A 143 6.15 18.28 -16.98
CA LEU A 143 5.66 17.04 -16.37
C LEU A 143 5.11 17.28 -14.95
N GLY A 144 5.73 18.19 -14.18
CA GLY A 144 5.28 18.56 -12.85
C GLY A 144 3.91 19.24 -12.76
N SER A 145 3.32 19.66 -13.90
CA SER A 145 1.95 20.20 -13.94
C SER A 145 0.87 19.12 -14.08
N LEU A 146 1.26 17.86 -14.30
CA LEU A 146 0.37 16.73 -14.46
C LEU A 146 0.02 16.11 -13.10
N SER A 147 -1.12 15.43 -13.02
CA SER A 147 -1.45 14.61 -11.87
C SER A 147 -0.50 13.39 -11.77
N ILE A 148 -0.45 12.75 -10.60
CA ILE A 148 0.39 11.56 -10.39
C ILE A 148 0.01 10.44 -11.38
N GLY A 149 -1.30 10.20 -11.58
CA GLY A 149 -1.78 9.20 -12.54
C GLY A 149 -1.39 9.54 -13.98
N GLN A 150 -1.43 10.83 -14.37
CA GLN A 150 -0.98 11.28 -15.68
C GLN A 150 0.54 11.10 -15.86
N MET A 151 1.34 11.39 -14.82
CA MET A 151 2.80 11.12 -14.86
C MET A 151 3.09 9.62 -15.01
N GLN A 152 2.32 8.76 -14.33
CA GLN A 152 2.41 7.31 -14.48
C GLN A 152 2.13 6.89 -15.92
N SER A 153 1.13 7.49 -16.56
CA SER A 153 0.79 7.24 -17.97
C SER A 153 1.93 7.64 -18.91
N VAL A 154 2.67 8.69 -18.60
CA VAL A 154 3.87 9.10 -19.39
C VAL A 154 4.99 8.06 -19.23
N GLU A 155 5.21 7.51 -18.03
CA GLU A 155 6.20 6.43 -17.85
C GLU A 155 5.80 5.16 -18.61
N ILE A 156 4.52 4.82 -18.66
CA ILE A 156 4.02 3.71 -19.49
C ILE A 156 4.28 4.00 -20.99
N ALA A 157 3.96 5.21 -21.47
CA ALA A 157 4.24 5.63 -22.85
C ALA A 157 5.74 5.54 -23.16
N LYS A 158 6.61 5.87 -22.21
CA LYS A 158 8.07 5.75 -22.32
C LYS A 158 8.49 4.29 -22.51
N ALA A 159 7.96 3.36 -21.71
CA ALA A 159 8.24 1.93 -21.85
C ALA A 159 7.76 1.38 -23.21
N VAL A 160 6.55 1.74 -23.65
CA VAL A 160 5.98 1.35 -24.96
C VAL A 160 6.82 1.90 -26.10
N SER A 161 7.27 3.15 -26.00
CA SER A 161 8.08 3.83 -27.05
C SER A 161 9.46 3.18 -27.27
N GLN A 162 9.92 2.32 -26.35
CA GLN A 162 11.18 1.59 -26.49
C GLN A 162 11.08 0.34 -27.38
N GLN A 163 9.87 0.00 -27.86
CA GLN A 163 9.61 -1.22 -28.63
C GLN A 163 10.17 -2.46 -27.93
N ALA A 164 9.94 -2.54 -26.62
CA ALA A 164 10.51 -3.56 -25.77
C ALA A 164 9.97 -4.95 -26.14
N LYS A 165 10.85 -5.96 -25.98
CA LYS A 165 10.48 -7.38 -26.10
C LYS A 165 9.92 -7.93 -24.77
N VAL A 166 10.36 -7.33 -23.68
CA VAL A 166 9.96 -7.65 -22.30
C VAL A 166 9.67 -6.35 -21.56
N VAL A 167 8.51 -6.24 -20.92
CA VAL A 167 8.13 -5.09 -20.10
C VAL A 167 7.84 -5.52 -18.69
N ILE A 168 8.47 -4.89 -17.72
CA ILE A 168 8.26 -5.12 -16.29
C ILE A 168 7.36 -3.99 -15.77
N PHE A 169 6.23 -4.35 -15.16
CA PHE A 169 5.32 -3.44 -14.47
C PHE A 169 5.40 -3.73 -12.95
N ASP A 170 6.08 -2.86 -12.20
CA ASP A 170 6.22 -3.00 -10.74
C ASP A 170 5.22 -2.09 -10.04
N GLU A 171 4.10 -2.65 -9.58
CA GLU A 171 2.95 -1.98 -8.93
C GLU A 171 2.42 -0.75 -9.70
N PRO A 172 2.14 -0.86 -11.00
CA PRO A 172 1.84 0.30 -11.85
C PRO A 172 0.51 0.99 -11.53
N THR A 173 -0.36 0.36 -10.75
CA THR A 173 -1.72 0.86 -10.43
C THR A 173 -1.85 1.47 -9.04
N SER A 174 -0.76 1.61 -8.30
CA SER A 174 -0.78 2.10 -6.91
C SER A 174 -1.32 3.54 -6.76
N SER A 175 -1.21 4.35 -7.83
CA SER A 175 -1.60 5.77 -7.86
C SER A 175 -2.61 6.10 -8.97
N LEU A 176 -3.17 5.07 -9.63
CA LEU A 176 -4.10 5.22 -10.74
C LEU A 176 -5.56 5.17 -10.26
N SER A 177 -6.41 5.98 -10.88
CA SER A 177 -7.86 5.84 -10.81
C SER A 177 -8.34 4.62 -11.62
N ASP A 178 -9.56 4.15 -11.36
CA ASP A 178 -10.14 3.00 -12.08
C ASP A 178 -10.14 3.19 -13.61
N ASN A 179 -10.41 4.39 -14.09
CA ASN A 179 -10.37 4.70 -15.52
C ASN A 179 -8.96 4.58 -16.10
N GLU A 180 -7.94 4.99 -15.35
CA GLU A 180 -6.53 4.88 -15.75
C GLU A 180 -6.05 3.42 -15.71
N VAL A 181 -6.52 2.63 -14.76
CA VAL A 181 -6.27 1.17 -14.69
C VAL A 181 -6.85 0.48 -15.93
N GLU A 182 -8.08 0.83 -16.34
CA GLU A 182 -8.70 0.31 -17.55
C GLU A 182 -7.89 0.68 -18.81
N ALA A 183 -7.34 1.89 -18.85
CA ALA A 183 -6.48 2.31 -19.94
C ALA A 183 -5.16 1.51 -19.97
N LEU A 184 -4.53 1.29 -18.81
CA LEU A 184 -3.33 0.47 -18.68
C LEU A 184 -3.59 -0.97 -19.18
N PHE A 185 -4.68 -1.61 -18.77
CA PHE A 185 -4.98 -2.98 -19.18
C PHE A 185 -5.24 -3.08 -20.69
N ARG A 186 -5.82 -2.07 -21.31
CA ARG A 186 -5.93 -2.01 -22.78
C ARG A 186 -4.55 -1.96 -23.44
N ILE A 187 -3.65 -1.13 -22.93
CA ILE A 187 -2.26 -1.04 -23.44
C ILE A 187 -1.55 -2.38 -23.29
N MET A 188 -1.71 -3.05 -22.14
CA MET A 188 -1.11 -4.37 -21.92
C MET A 188 -1.65 -5.42 -22.88
N ASN A 189 -2.94 -5.41 -23.19
CA ASN A 189 -3.52 -6.29 -24.21
C ASN A 189 -2.97 -5.97 -25.61
N ASP A 190 -2.82 -4.70 -25.97
CA ASP A 190 -2.21 -4.30 -27.25
C ASP A 190 -0.74 -4.77 -27.36
N LEU A 191 0.01 -4.76 -26.23
CA LEU A 191 1.38 -5.30 -26.15
C LEU A 191 1.39 -6.84 -26.22
N ARG A 192 0.44 -7.50 -25.60
CA ARG A 192 0.22 -8.96 -25.69
C ARG A 192 0.04 -9.38 -27.15
N ASP A 193 -0.83 -8.70 -27.88
CA ASP A 193 -1.09 -8.98 -29.30
C ASP A 193 0.12 -8.77 -30.21
N LYS A 194 1.03 -7.86 -29.80
CA LYS A 194 2.33 -7.62 -30.46
C LYS A 194 3.39 -8.66 -30.07
N GLY A 195 3.07 -9.64 -29.22
CA GLY A 195 4.00 -10.70 -28.77
C GLY A 195 4.99 -10.27 -27.69
N VAL A 196 4.77 -9.14 -27.02
CA VAL A 196 5.61 -8.68 -25.91
C VAL A 196 5.34 -9.55 -24.68
N ALA A 197 6.40 -10.02 -24.02
CA ALA A 197 6.29 -10.71 -22.74
C ALA A 197 6.25 -9.67 -21.62
N MET A 198 5.35 -9.84 -20.67
CA MET A 198 5.17 -8.86 -19.59
C MET A 198 5.29 -9.53 -18.23
N VAL A 199 6.00 -8.87 -17.30
CA VAL A 199 5.94 -9.18 -15.87
C VAL A 199 5.05 -8.16 -15.19
N TYR A 200 4.08 -8.62 -14.43
CA TYR A 200 3.15 -7.76 -13.70
C TYR A 200 3.23 -8.07 -12.20
N ILE A 201 3.66 -7.07 -11.43
CA ILE A 201 3.70 -7.15 -9.97
C ILE A 201 2.57 -6.29 -9.43
N SER A 202 1.66 -6.89 -8.67
CA SER A 202 0.60 -6.19 -7.95
C SER A 202 0.22 -6.98 -6.71
N HIS A 203 -0.29 -6.30 -5.71
CA HIS A 203 -0.89 -6.93 -4.53
C HIS A 203 -2.42 -6.99 -4.61
N LYS A 204 -3.02 -6.42 -5.67
CA LYS A 204 -4.46 -6.43 -5.92
C LYS A 204 -4.86 -7.69 -6.66
N MET A 205 -5.51 -8.63 -5.96
CA MET A 205 -5.87 -9.93 -6.51
C MET A 205 -6.83 -9.85 -7.70
N ASP A 206 -7.74 -8.87 -7.69
CA ASP A 206 -8.70 -8.68 -8.79
C ASP A 206 -7.98 -8.31 -10.10
N GLU A 207 -6.93 -7.49 -10.02
CA GLU A 207 -6.09 -7.14 -11.16
C GLU A 207 -5.38 -8.38 -11.71
N ILE A 208 -4.75 -9.17 -10.82
CA ILE A 208 -4.04 -10.40 -11.21
C ILE A 208 -4.98 -11.39 -11.90
N LYS A 209 -6.14 -11.65 -11.31
CA LYS A 209 -7.14 -12.58 -11.87
C LYS A 209 -7.68 -12.13 -13.22
N ARG A 210 -7.66 -10.84 -13.48
CA ARG A 210 -8.17 -10.25 -14.71
C ARG A 210 -7.16 -10.26 -15.85
N ILE A 211 -5.87 -10.03 -15.57
CA ILE A 211 -4.88 -9.78 -16.62
C ILE A 211 -3.83 -10.88 -16.79
N ALA A 212 -3.54 -11.67 -15.75
CA ALA A 212 -2.46 -12.64 -15.78
C ALA A 212 -2.81 -13.92 -16.52
N ASP A 213 -1.86 -14.43 -17.29
CA ASP A 213 -1.89 -15.75 -17.93
C ASP A 213 -1.21 -16.80 -17.04
N ASP A 214 -0.07 -16.45 -16.45
CA ASP A 214 0.70 -17.30 -15.54
C ASP A 214 1.00 -16.55 -14.24
N ILE A 215 1.17 -17.29 -13.16
CA ILE A 215 1.51 -16.74 -11.83
C ILE A 215 2.72 -17.48 -11.28
N THR A 216 3.80 -16.76 -11.04
CA THR A 216 4.92 -17.25 -10.23
C THR A 216 4.81 -16.70 -8.82
N ILE A 217 4.96 -17.56 -7.84
CA ILE A 217 4.93 -17.19 -6.42
C ILE A 217 6.32 -17.30 -5.83
N MET A 218 6.73 -16.22 -5.15
CA MET A 218 7.95 -16.13 -4.34
C MET A 218 7.63 -15.97 -2.87
N ARG A 219 8.46 -16.56 -2.01
CA ARG A 219 8.37 -16.42 -0.56
C ARG A 219 9.76 -16.44 0.07
N ASP A 220 10.05 -15.48 0.97
CA ASP A 220 11.32 -15.37 1.70
C ASP A 220 12.56 -15.47 0.79
N GLY A 221 12.51 -14.82 -0.37
CA GLY A 221 13.62 -14.83 -1.34
C GLY A 221 13.72 -16.11 -2.17
N THR A 222 12.80 -17.05 -2.06
CA THR A 222 12.82 -18.34 -2.77
C THR A 222 11.67 -18.47 -3.77
N TYR A 223 11.85 -19.33 -4.77
CA TYR A 223 10.83 -19.71 -5.73
C TYR A 223 9.92 -20.80 -5.12
N VAL A 224 8.62 -20.55 -5.09
CA VAL A 224 7.61 -21.53 -4.61
C VAL A 224 7.08 -22.38 -5.76
N GLY A 225 6.75 -21.75 -6.89
CA GLY A 225 6.23 -22.44 -8.07
C GLY A 225 5.63 -21.47 -9.09
N THR A 226 5.27 -22.02 -10.26
CA THR A 226 4.58 -21.31 -11.35
C THR A 226 3.36 -22.13 -11.77
N TRP A 227 2.23 -21.45 -11.98
CA TRP A 227 0.96 -22.04 -12.38
C TRP A 227 0.23 -21.15 -13.40
N PRO A 228 -0.62 -21.75 -14.29
CA PRO A 228 -1.59 -20.98 -15.04
C PRO A 228 -2.52 -20.21 -14.10
N ALA A 229 -2.78 -18.93 -14.37
CA ALA A 229 -3.62 -18.09 -13.52
C ALA A 229 -5.06 -18.61 -13.38
N ALA A 230 -5.56 -19.29 -14.40
CA ALA A 230 -6.90 -19.88 -14.41
C ALA A 230 -7.07 -21.07 -13.43
N GLU A 231 -5.96 -21.74 -13.07
CA GLU A 231 -5.98 -22.92 -12.19
C GLU A 231 -5.94 -22.58 -10.70
N LEU A 232 -5.55 -21.35 -10.34
CA LEU A 232 -5.42 -20.94 -8.94
C LEU A 232 -6.61 -20.09 -8.51
N SER A 233 -7.25 -20.43 -7.39
CA SER A 233 -8.17 -19.52 -6.70
C SER A 233 -7.39 -18.43 -5.96
N THR A 234 -8.05 -17.32 -5.60
CA THR A 234 -7.45 -16.25 -4.79
C THR A 234 -6.89 -16.79 -3.48
N ASP A 235 -7.63 -17.67 -2.80
CA ASP A 235 -7.22 -18.28 -1.53
C ASP A 235 -5.98 -19.17 -1.69
N GLN A 236 -5.90 -19.91 -2.81
CA GLN A 236 -4.74 -20.73 -3.13
C GLN A 236 -3.49 -19.88 -3.41
N ILE A 237 -3.65 -18.75 -4.11
CA ILE A 237 -2.54 -17.80 -4.33
C ILE A 237 -2.05 -17.30 -2.97
N ILE A 238 -2.95 -16.81 -2.12
CA ILE A 238 -2.63 -16.29 -0.79
C ILE A 238 -1.97 -17.38 0.08
N ALA A 239 -2.53 -18.57 0.13
CA ALA A 239 -1.95 -19.69 0.88
C ALA A 239 -0.51 -20.02 0.47
N LYS A 240 -0.24 -20.01 -0.85
CA LYS A 240 1.12 -20.27 -1.38
C LYS A 240 2.08 -19.10 -1.08
N MET A 241 1.60 -17.85 -1.08
CA MET A 241 2.40 -16.66 -0.72
C MET A 241 2.79 -16.66 0.76
N VAL A 242 1.83 -16.94 1.65
CA VAL A 242 2.01 -16.90 3.12
C VAL A 242 2.64 -18.20 3.64
N GLY A 243 2.45 -19.33 2.93
CA GLY A 243 3.01 -20.62 3.29
C GLY A 243 2.22 -21.40 4.35
N ARG A 244 1.03 -20.94 4.68
CA ARG A 244 0.02 -21.62 5.49
C ARG A 244 -1.34 -21.46 4.84
N GLU A 245 -2.22 -22.43 4.97
CA GLU A 245 -3.62 -22.25 4.58
C GLU A 245 -4.24 -21.20 5.50
N LEU A 246 -4.61 -20.07 4.93
CA LEU A 246 -5.49 -19.11 5.59
C LEU A 246 -6.91 -19.65 5.37
N THR A 247 -7.41 -20.40 6.31
CA THR A 247 -8.77 -20.98 6.26
C THR A 247 -9.85 -19.89 6.25
N ASN A 248 -9.52 -18.68 6.73
CA ASN A 248 -10.33 -17.47 6.63
C ASN A 248 -9.42 -16.24 6.48
N VAL A 249 -9.69 -15.38 5.51
CA VAL A 249 -8.97 -14.10 5.31
C VAL A 249 -9.17 -13.18 6.52
N TYR A 250 -10.36 -13.23 7.12
CA TYR A 250 -10.72 -12.47 8.32
C TYR A 250 -10.90 -13.41 9.51
N PRO A 251 -10.45 -13.03 10.72
CA PRO A 251 -10.68 -13.81 11.92
C PRO A 251 -12.19 -13.90 12.22
N PRO A 252 -12.64 -15.01 12.87
CA PRO A 252 -14.04 -15.14 13.27
C PRO A 252 -14.43 -14.03 14.25
N LYS A 253 -15.63 -13.47 14.08
CA LYS A 253 -16.21 -12.46 14.97
C LYS A 253 -16.70 -13.12 16.26
N GLU A 254 -15.81 -13.22 17.24
CA GLU A 254 -16.10 -13.84 18.56
C GLU A 254 -16.27 -12.79 19.68
N ASN A 255 -15.99 -11.53 19.38
CA ASN A 255 -16.23 -10.42 20.29
C ASN A 255 -17.75 -10.20 20.50
N LYS A 256 -18.07 -9.63 21.65
CA LYS A 256 -19.48 -9.33 22.01
C LYS A 256 -19.56 -7.86 22.38
N PRO A 257 -20.17 -7.02 21.52
CA PRO A 257 -20.43 -5.63 21.83
C PRO A 257 -21.22 -5.49 23.14
N GLY A 258 -20.69 -4.68 24.06
CA GLY A 258 -21.28 -4.45 25.37
C GLY A 258 -22.00 -3.11 25.52
N GLU A 259 -21.79 -2.43 26.64
CA GLU A 259 -22.32 -1.10 26.93
C GLU A 259 -21.71 -0.01 26.04
N VAL A 260 -22.40 1.10 25.85
CA VAL A 260 -21.92 2.26 25.11
C VAL A 260 -20.77 2.91 25.89
N ILE A 261 -19.58 2.96 25.28
CA ILE A 261 -18.38 3.54 25.86
C ILE A 261 -18.11 4.96 25.38
N MET A 262 -18.43 5.23 24.10
CA MET A 262 -18.33 6.56 23.51
C MET A 262 -19.64 6.91 22.79
N GLU A 263 -20.10 8.15 22.95
CA GLU A 263 -21.25 8.70 22.25
C GLU A 263 -20.86 10.05 21.64
N VAL A 264 -21.15 10.23 20.37
CA VAL A 264 -20.92 11.48 19.62
C VAL A 264 -22.29 12.02 19.24
N LYS A 265 -22.58 13.29 19.59
CA LYS A 265 -23.86 13.96 19.35
C LYS A 265 -23.68 15.21 18.54
N ASP A 266 -24.30 15.25 17.39
CA ASP A 266 -24.45 16.43 16.52
C ASP A 266 -23.13 17.16 16.25
N LEU A 267 -22.06 16.38 15.98
CA LEU A 267 -20.71 16.93 15.83
C LEU A 267 -20.56 17.63 14.48
N CYS A 268 -20.12 18.89 14.53
CA CYS A 268 -19.89 19.72 13.35
C CYS A 268 -18.44 20.26 13.34
N SER A 269 -17.81 20.18 12.19
CA SER A 269 -16.51 20.81 11.93
C SER A 269 -16.64 22.34 11.87
N ILE A 270 -15.55 23.06 12.20
CA ILE A 270 -15.42 24.49 11.92
C ILE A 270 -15.41 24.81 10.42
N HIS A 271 -15.15 23.82 9.56
CA HIS A 271 -15.14 23.97 8.11
C HIS A 271 -16.46 23.42 7.54
N GLU A 272 -17.26 24.27 6.92
CA GLU A 272 -18.58 23.94 6.37
C GLU A 272 -18.56 22.78 5.36
N LYS A 273 -17.46 22.63 4.60
CA LYS A 273 -17.27 21.56 3.61
C LYS A 273 -16.78 20.24 4.20
N SER A 274 -16.55 20.18 5.51
CA SER A 274 -16.11 18.98 6.21
C SER A 274 -17.32 18.27 6.84
N PHE A 275 -17.11 17.49 7.93
CA PHE A 275 -18.21 16.76 8.57
C PHE A 275 -19.20 17.69 9.29
N GLN A 276 -20.51 17.39 9.15
CA GLN A 276 -21.60 18.17 9.71
C GLN A 276 -22.70 17.25 10.26
N HIS A 277 -23.18 17.57 11.45
CA HIS A 277 -24.30 16.91 12.12
C HIS A 277 -24.13 15.39 12.26
N VAL A 278 -22.91 14.95 12.64
CA VAL A 278 -22.60 13.53 12.79
C VAL A 278 -22.91 13.06 14.22
N SER A 279 -23.70 12.00 14.32
CA SER A 279 -24.04 11.35 15.60
C SER A 279 -23.90 9.84 15.45
N PHE A 280 -23.22 9.20 16.42
CA PHE A 280 -23.08 7.75 16.49
C PHE A 280 -22.70 7.32 17.91
N GLU A 281 -22.87 6.03 18.19
CA GLU A 281 -22.44 5.38 19.43
C GLU A 281 -21.37 4.31 19.12
N LEU A 282 -20.47 4.10 20.08
CA LEU A 282 -19.49 3.03 20.02
C LEU A 282 -19.56 2.20 21.31
N ARG A 283 -19.60 0.88 21.17
CA ARG A 283 -19.77 -0.04 22.29
C ARG A 283 -18.45 -0.68 22.68
N LYS A 284 -18.32 -1.03 23.95
CA LYS A 284 -17.19 -1.78 24.46
C LYS A 284 -17.06 -3.13 23.74
N GLY A 285 -15.85 -3.46 23.27
CA GLY A 285 -15.59 -4.70 22.53
C GLY A 285 -16.18 -4.74 21.12
N GLU A 286 -16.59 -3.59 20.58
CA GLU A 286 -17.11 -3.44 19.22
C GLU A 286 -16.01 -3.04 18.25
N ILE A 287 -16.06 -3.56 17.02
CA ILE A 287 -15.36 -3.03 15.86
C ILE A 287 -16.39 -2.30 14.99
N LEU A 288 -16.45 -0.96 15.11
CA LEU A 288 -17.33 -0.11 14.32
C LEU A 288 -16.62 0.33 13.03
N GLY A 289 -17.12 -0.12 11.88
CA GLY A 289 -16.58 0.25 10.58
C GLY A 289 -17.11 1.60 10.09
N PHE A 290 -16.25 2.43 9.50
CA PHE A 290 -16.66 3.65 8.80
C PHE A 290 -16.38 3.48 7.30
N GLY A 291 -17.45 3.37 6.51
CA GLY A 291 -17.45 3.29 5.05
C GLY A 291 -17.75 4.61 4.38
N GLY A 292 -17.48 4.71 3.07
CA GLY A 292 -17.77 5.87 2.23
C GLY A 292 -16.74 6.05 1.12
N LEU A 293 -17.08 6.85 0.11
CA LEU A 293 -16.17 7.16 -0.99
C LEU A 293 -14.99 8.02 -0.52
N VAL A 294 -13.94 8.11 -1.36
CA VAL A 294 -12.83 9.04 -1.14
C VAL A 294 -13.36 10.47 -1.02
N GLY A 295 -12.95 11.19 0.01
CA GLY A 295 -13.45 12.54 0.30
C GLY A 295 -14.75 12.57 1.13
N ALA A 296 -15.27 11.45 1.60
CA ALA A 296 -16.46 11.40 2.47
C ALA A 296 -16.28 12.03 3.85
N GLN A 297 -15.06 12.51 4.18
CA GLN A 297 -14.70 13.21 5.43
C GLN A 297 -14.65 12.28 6.66
N ARG A 298 -14.31 11.01 6.47
CA ARG A 298 -14.16 10.02 7.55
C ARG A 298 -12.95 10.33 8.43
N THR A 299 -11.77 10.52 7.80
CA THR A 299 -10.52 10.91 8.48
C THR A 299 -10.69 12.21 9.23
N GLU A 300 -11.30 13.23 8.59
CA GLU A 300 -11.52 14.55 9.20
C GLU A 300 -12.40 14.46 10.46
N LEU A 301 -13.42 13.60 10.44
CA LEU A 301 -14.27 13.35 11.61
C LEU A 301 -13.45 12.76 12.77
N MET A 302 -12.63 11.75 12.50
CA MET A 302 -11.82 11.10 13.53
C MET A 302 -10.71 12.02 14.06
N GLU A 303 -10.11 12.81 13.20
CA GLU A 303 -9.17 13.87 13.60
C GLU A 303 -9.85 14.94 14.47
N GLY A 304 -11.13 15.27 14.18
CA GLY A 304 -11.95 16.13 15.02
C GLY A 304 -12.20 15.52 16.41
N ILE A 305 -12.63 14.27 16.48
CA ILE A 305 -12.84 13.54 17.74
C ILE A 305 -11.53 13.43 18.53
N PHE A 306 -10.40 13.27 17.88
CA PHE A 306 -9.10 13.19 18.53
C PHE A 306 -8.49 14.55 18.90
N GLY A 307 -9.14 15.69 18.52
CA GLY A 307 -8.67 17.03 18.84
C GLY A 307 -7.53 17.57 17.97
N ILE A 308 -7.32 16.98 16.78
CA ILE A 308 -6.39 17.52 15.74
C ILE A 308 -7.11 18.63 14.96
N ARG A 309 -8.39 18.43 14.61
CA ARG A 309 -9.20 19.44 13.93
C ARG A 309 -10.19 20.11 14.88
N GLY A 310 -10.47 21.38 14.61
CA GLY A 310 -11.43 22.15 15.39
C GLY A 310 -12.88 21.68 15.18
N ILE A 311 -13.64 21.61 16.28
CA ILE A 311 -15.07 21.35 16.32
C ILE A 311 -15.82 22.65 16.58
N ALA A 312 -16.84 22.96 15.77
CA ALA A 312 -17.70 24.14 15.93
C ALA A 312 -18.79 23.89 16.96
N SER A 313 -19.47 22.73 16.90
CA SER A 313 -20.55 22.35 17.79
C SER A 313 -20.65 20.84 17.95
N GLY A 314 -21.45 20.39 18.89
CA GLY A 314 -21.67 19.00 19.23
C GLY A 314 -20.99 18.57 20.53
N GLU A 315 -21.20 17.34 20.91
CA GLU A 315 -20.78 16.81 22.21
C GLU A 315 -20.20 15.41 22.06
N ILE A 316 -19.14 15.14 22.83
CA ILE A 316 -18.53 13.82 22.95
C ILE A 316 -18.67 13.36 24.38
N TYR A 317 -19.16 12.14 24.58
CA TYR A 317 -19.27 11.50 25.88
C TYR A 317 -18.36 10.26 25.90
N MET A 318 -17.60 10.12 27.01
CA MET A 318 -16.82 8.92 27.32
C MET A 318 -17.33 8.34 28.64
N HIS A 319 -17.66 7.05 28.64
CA HIS A 319 -18.26 6.37 29.81
C HIS A 319 -19.47 7.14 30.40
N GLY A 320 -20.34 7.66 29.52
CA GLY A 320 -21.51 8.45 29.91
C GLY A 320 -21.21 9.87 30.44
N LYS A 321 -19.95 10.29 30.48
CA LYS A 321 -19.55 11.63 30.93
C LYS A 321 -19.18 12.51 29.76
N LYS A 322 -19.74 13.73 29.71
CA LYS A 322 -19.39 14.72 28.71
C LYS A 322 -17.90 15.04 28.82
N THR A 323 -17.17 14.85 27.73
CA THR A 323 -15.72 14.99 27.63
C THR A 323 -15.40 16.11 26.65
N ARG A 324 -14.61 17.07 27.10
CA ARG A 324 -14.17 18.19 26.24
C ARG A 324 -12.81 17.88 25.67
N ILE A 325 -12.72 17.72 24.36
CA ILE A 325 -11.50 17.45 23.63
C ILE A 325 -11.17 18.66 22.76
N LYS A 326 -10.06 19.34 23.04
CA LYS A 326 -9.54 20.46 22.26
C LYS A 326 -8.22 20.15 21.58
N HIS A 327 -7.45 19.28 22.21
CA HIS A 327 -6.11 18.88 21.77
C HIS A 327 -5.95 17.38 21.88
N PRO A 328 -5.02 16.76 21.12
CA PRO A 328 -4.78 15.31 21.18
C PRO A 328 -4.51 14.77 22.60
N ILE A 329 -3.88 15.56 23.45
CA ILE A 329 -3.62 15.17 24.83
C ILE A 329 -4.92 14.96 25.62
N ASP A 330 -5.98 15.72 25.34
CA ASP A 330 -7.27 15.57 26.01
C ASP A 330 -7.91 14.24 25.62
N ALA A 331 -7.82 13.88 24.32
CA ALA A 331 -8.30 12.59 23.81
C ALA A 331 -7.52 11.40 24.43
N MET A 332 -6.19 11.52 24.50
CA MET A 332 -5.35 10.53 25.15
C MET A 332 -5.70 10.33 26.64
N ASN A 333 -5.93 11.41 27.36
CA ASN A 333 -6.34 11.38 28.77
C ASN A 333 -7.77 10.80 28.94
N ALA A 334 -8.61 10.92 27.92
CA ALA A 334 -9.95 10.32 27.88
C ALA A 334 -9.92 8.84 27.46
N GLY A 335 -8.75 8.26 27.21
CA GLY A 335 -8.61 6.87 26.81
C GLY A 335 -8.80 6.60 25.33
N ILE A 336 -8.61 7.60 24.46
CA ILE A 336 -8.73 7.47 23.00
C ILE A 336 -7.33 7.44 22.38
N GLY A 337 -7.07 6.48 21.48
CA GLY A 337 -5.88 6.41 20.64
C GLY A 337 -6.24 6.58 19.17
N LEU A 338 -5.33 7.13 18.34
CA LEU A 338 -5.52 7.34 16.91
C LEU A 338 -4.33 6.83 16.10
N ILE A 339 -4.57 5.87 15.23
CA ILE A 339 -3.66 5.46 14.17
C ILE A 339 -4.09 6.20 12.90
N THR A 340 -3.18 6.98 12.33
CA THR A 340 -3.44 7.84 11.18
C THR A 340 -3.24 7.11 9.86
N GLU A 341 -3.93 7.56 8.79
CA GLU A 341 -3.86 7.00 7.44
C GLU A 341 -2.43 7.00 6.88
N ASP A 342 -1.73 8.15 6.99
CA ASP A 342 -0.35 8.25 6.48
C ASP A 342 0.65 7.73 7.51
N ARG A 343 0.98 6.44 7.38
CA ARG A 343 1.95 5.79 8.26
C ARG A 343 3.30 6.49 8.24
N ARG A 344 3.82 6.89 7.08
CA ARG A 344 5.17 7.44 6.94
C ARG A 344 5.26 8.93 7.31
N GLY A 345 4.27 9.71 6.93
CA GLY A 345 4.26 11.16 7.16
C GLY A 345 3.83 11.57 8.56
N THR A 346 2.82 10.89 9.12
CA THR A 346 2.22 11.25 10.41
C THR A 346 2.26 10.13 11.44
N GLY A 347 2.39 8.87 11.00
CA GLY A 347 2.35 7.71 11.89
C GLY A 347 3.65 7.45 12.63
N ILE A 348 4.82 7.48 11.95
CA ILE A 348 6.11 7.09 12.52
C ILE A 348 7.13 8.24 12.51
N PHE A 349 8.03 8.21 13.49
CA PHE A 349 9.28 8.95 13.47
C PHE A 349 10.40 7.99 13.07
N GLY A 350 10.71 7.90 11.77
CA GLY A 350 11.62 6.89 11.22
C GLY A 350 13.03 6.89 11.80
N CYS A 351 13.49 8.04 12.31
CA CYS A 351 14.78 8.20 12.99
C CYS A 351 14.81 7.65 14.42
N LEU A 352 13.66 7.33 15.02
CA LEU A 352 13.61 6.79 16.37
C LEU A 352 13.78 5.27 16.38
N SER A 353 14.35 4.75 17.48
CA SER A 353 14.31 3.34 17.78
C SER A 353 12.89 2.90 18.16
N ILE A 354 12.57 1.60 18.03
CA ILE A 354 11.31 1.03 18.52
C ILE A 354 11.10 1.40 20.00
N LYS A 355 12.15 1.29 20.81
CA LYS A 355 12.11 1.64 22.22
C LYS A 355 11.68 3.09 22.46
N ASP A 356 12.31 4.03 21.78
CA ASP A 356 12.05 5.45 21.99
C ASP A 356 10.68 5.84 21.46
N TYR A 357 10.27 5.27 20.33
CA TYR A 357 8.98 5.53 19.70
C TYR A 357 7.80 4.99 20.53
N VAL A 358 7.87 3.76 21.03
CA VAL A 358 6.83 3.20 21.92
C VAL A 358 6.89 3.87 23.28
N GLY A 359 8.09 4.13 23.77
CA GLY A 359 8.32 4.72 25.09
C GLY A 359 7.81 6.15 25.22
N VAL A 360 7.90 6.98 24.15
CA VAL A 360 7.52 8.39 24.22
C VAL A 360 6.08 8.60 24.68
N SER A 361 5.16 7.71 24.33
CA SER A 361 3.76 7.78 24.71
C SER A 361 3.51 7.56 26.21
N VAL A 362 4.44 6.92 26.90
CA VAL A 362 4.31 6.53 28.33
C VAL A 362 5.36 7.17 29.24
N TYR A 363 6.22 8.03 28.74
CA TYR A 363 7.27 8.65 29.54
C TYR A 363 6.72 9.32 30.80
N ASN A 364 5.62 10.06 30.68
CA ASN A 364 5.00 10.74 31.84
C ASN A 364 4.50 9.75 32.91
N LYS A 365 4.13 8.52 32.55
CA LYS A 365 3.68 7.45 33.47
C LYS A 365 4.84 6.79 34.23
N PHE A 366 6.06 6.88 33.70
CA PHE A 366 7.24 6.20 34.23
C PHE A 366 8.35 7.13 34.69
N LEU A 367 7.96 8.27 35.27
CA LEU A 367 8.90 9.18 35.93
C LEU A 367 9.16 8.72 37.37
N LYS A 368 10.43 8.60 37.74
CA LYS A 368 10.91 8.48 39.15
C LYS A 368 11.12 9.87 39.67
N ALA A 369 10.65 10.13 40.89
CA ALA A 369 10.74 11.43 41.57
C ALA A 369 10.23 12.60 40.71
N GLY A 370 9.35 12.34 39.71
CA GLY A 370 8.74 13.36 38.89
C GLY A 370 9.59 13.90 37.69
N PHE A 371 10.87 13.50 37.59
CA PHE A 371 11.76 14.06 36.56
C PHE A 371 12.77 13.09 35.95
N VAL A 372 12.93 11.87 36.46
CA VAL A 372 13.86 10.86 35.94
C VAL A 372 13.10 9.71 35.30
N LEU A 373 13.40 9.36 34.04
CA LEU A 373 12.75 8.24 33.37
C LEU A 373 13.16 6.90 33.95
N ASP A 374 12.18 6.03 34.23
CA ASP A 374 12.42 4.64 34.60
C ASP A 374 12.64 3.75 33.37
N HIS A 375 13.86 3.78 32.86
CA HIS A 375 14.22 2.99 31.66
C HIS A 375 13.97 1.48 31.84
N LYS A 376 14.01 0.94 33.05
CA LYS A 376 13.71 -0.50 33.30
C LYS A 376 12.25 -0.81 33.03
N LYS A 377 11.32 0.05 33.50
CA LYS A 377 9.89 -0.10 33.23
C LYS A 377 9.58 0.12 31.76
N ILE A 378 10.16 1.15 31.14
CA ILE A 378 9.98 1.43 29.70
C ILE A 378 10.45 0.22 28.88
N ASN A 379 11.65 -0.29 29.13
CA ASN A 379 12.17 -1.46 28.41
C ASN A 379 11.24 -2.67 28.54
N ARG A 380 10.67 -2.92 29.73
CA ARG A 380 9.74 -4.03 29.95
C ARG A 380 8.48 -3.87 29.09
N VAL A 381 7.86 -2.68 29.09
CA VAL A 381 6.66 -2.40 28.27
C VAL A 381 6.95 -2.60 26.78
N VAL A 382 8.12 -2.16 26.30
CA VAL A 382 8.51 -2.33 24.91
C VAL A 382 8.76 -3.80 24.57
N ASP A 383 9.47 -4.55 25.42
CA ASP A 383 9.71 -5.99 25.23
C ASP A 383 8.40 -6.78 25.22
N ASP A 384 7.49 -6.47 26.15
CA ASP A 384 6.18 -7.11 26.22
C ASP A 384 5.35 -6.81 24.96
N SER A 385 5.41 -5.57 24.45
CA SER A 385 4.74 -5.16 23.21
C SER A 385 5.31 -5.89 22.00
N ILE A 386 6.64 -6.00 21.87
CA ILE A 386 7.31 -6.74 20.80
C ILE A 386 6.85 -8.19 20.78
N LYS A 387 6.79 -8.83 21.94
CA LYS A 387 6.35 -10.23 22.07
C LYS A 387 4.87 -10.38 21.78
N LYS A 388 4.00 -9.56 22.41
CA LYS A 388 2.54 -9.63 22.29
C LYS A 388 2.07 -9.44 20.86
N LEU A 389 2.69 -8.50 20.12
CA LEU A 389 2.33 -8.20 18.73
C LEU A 389 3.21 -8.95 17.71
N SER A 390 4.08 -9.85 18.16
CA SER A 390 4.97 -10.63 17.30
C SER A 390 5.73 -9.74 16.31
N ILE A 391 6.33 -8.62 16.80
CA ILE A 391 7.08 -7.68 15.98
C ILE A 391 8.42 -8.32 15.59
N LYS A 392 8.64 -8.54 14.29
CA LYS A 392 9.88 -9.10 13.76
C LYS A 392 10.96 -8.01 13.73
N THR A 393 11.87 -8.03 14.70
CA THR A 393 12.97 -7.09 14.84
C THR A 393 14.19 -7.76 15.50
N PRO A 394 15.43 -7.40 15.13
CA PRO A 394 16.63 -7.92 15.80
C PRO A 394 16.76 -7.41 17.24
N SER A 395 16.25 -6.22 17.55
CA SER A 395 16.27 -5.64 18.88
C SER A 395 15.32 -4.44 19.01
N MET A 396 14.98 -4.05 20.25
CA MET A 396 14.22 -2.82 20.51
C MET A 396 14.97 -1.52 20.13
N LYS A 397 16.28 -1.61 19.86
CA LYS A 397 17.12 -0.47 19.45
C LYS A 397 17.10 -0.24 17.95
N GLU A 398 16.49 -1.15 17.18
CA GLU A 398 16.37 -1.02 15.72
C GLU A 398 15.54 0.21 15.36
N HIS A 399 15.96 0.92 14.30
CA HIS A 399 15.21 2.06 13.78
C HIS A 399 13.96 1.58 13.06
N ILE A 400 12.83 2.29 13.29
CA ILE A 400 11.53 1.91 12.72
C ILE A 400 11.58 1.95 11.18
N ALA A 401 12.34 2.89 10.60
CA ALA A 401 12.49 3.00 9.15
C ALA A 401 13.01 1.71 8.48
N ASN A 402 13.77 0.89 9.20
CA ASN A 402 14.36 -0.35 8.70
C ASN A 402 13.41 -1.55 8.74
N LEU A 403 12.24 -1.42 9.37
CA LEU A 403 11.25 -2.48 9.47
C LEU A 403 10.38 -2.57 8.21
N SER A 404 9.86 -3.78 7.93
CA SER A 404 8.80 -3.95 6.91
C SER A 404 7.54 -3.17 7.28
N GLY A 405 6.70 -2.86 6.28
CA GLY A 405 5.47 -2.09 6.49
C GLY A 405 4.55 -2.67 7.57
N GLY A 406 4.36 -3.99 7.59
CA GLY A 406 3.56 -4.67 8.61
C GLY A 406 4.16 -4.56 10.01
N ASN A 407 5.49 -4.68 10.15
CA ASN A 407 6.14 -4.49 11.45
C ASN A 407 6.12 -3.02 11.90
N GLN A 408 6.25 -2.06 10.99
CA GLN A 408 6.04 -0.64 11.29
C GLN A 408 4.63 -0.40 11.86
N GLN A 409 3.60 -0.98 11.22
CA GLN A 409 2.22 -0.86 11.68
C GLN A 409 2.01 -1.44 13.08
N LYS A 410 2.59 -2.62 13.35
CA LYS A 410 2.56 -3.22 14.68
C LYS A 410 3.25 -2.35 15.74
N VAL A 411 4.35 -1.66 15.40
CA VAL A 411 5.03 -0.72 16.30
C VAL A 411 4.15 0.50 16.58
N ILE A 412 3.37 0.99 15.60
CA ILE A 412 2.39 2.07 15.81
C ILE A 412 1.29 1.61 16.77
N VAL A 413 0.73 0.41 16.55
CA VAL A 413 -0.24 -0.20 17.47
C VAL A 413 0.35 -0.34 18.87
N ALA A 414 1.59 -0.84 18.99
CA ALA A 414 2.30 -0.98 20.27
C ALA A 414 2.40 0.35 21.04
N ARG A 415 2.70 1.45 20.35
CA ARG A 415 2.77 2.79 20.96
C ARG A 415 1.45 3.19 21.62
N TRP A 416 0.33 2.95 20.94
CA TRP A 416 -0.98 3.28 21.48
C TRP A 416 -1.40 2.34 22.60
N LEU A 417 -1.18 1.03 22.44
CA LEU A 417 -1.50 0.04 23.47
C LEU A 417 -0.68 0.23 24.77
N ALA A 418 0.52 0.81 24.70
CA ALA A 418 1.31 1.16 25.88
C ALA A 418 0.57 2.17 26.79
N ASN A 419 -0.35 2.96 26.24
CA ASN A 419 -1.21 3.87 26.99
C ASN A 419 -2.49 3.21 27.54
N ASP A 420 -2.77 1.97 27.14
CA ASP A 420 -3.97 1.23 27.49
C ASP A 420 -5.27 1.97 27.16
N PRO A 421 -5.49 2.39 25.89
CA PRO A 421 -6.69 3.15 25.51
C PRO A 421 -7.94 2.26 25.63
N ASP A 422 -9.09 2.88 25.90
CA ASP A 422 -10.39 2.23 25.86
C ASP A 422 -10.95 2.19 24.45
N VAL A 423 -10.68 3.21 23.69
CA VAL A 423 -11.06 3.38 22.27
C VAL A 423 -9.82 3.52 21.40
N LEU A 424 -9.73 2.74 20.34
CA LEU A 424 -8.67 2.83 19.35
C LEU A 424 -9.27 3.14 17.97
N ILE A 425 -9.00 4.33 17.46
CA ILE A 425 -9.34 4.73 16.10
C ILE A 425 -8.21 4.27 15.18
N MET A 426 -8.55 3.51 14.14
CA MET A 426 -7.62 2.94 13.18
C MET A 426 -8.02 3.39 11.77
N ASP A 427 -7.33 4.41 11.25
CA ASP A 427 -7.58 4.95 9.92
C ASP A 427 -6.69 4.24 8.90
N GLU A 428 -7.30 3.50 7.98
CA GLU A 428 -6.65 2.68 6.94
C GLU A 428 -5.52 1.79 7.52
N PRO A 429 -5.80 0.96 8.55
CA PRO A 429 -4.76 0.27 9.33
C PRO A 429 -3.91 -0.70 8.52
N THR A 430 -4.39 -1.11 7.36
CA THR A 430 -3.78 -2.13 6.51
C THR A 430 -3.26 -1.58 5.19
N ARG A 431 -3.34 -0.25 4.99
CA ARG A 431 -2.91 0.40 3.76
C ARG A 431 -1.40 0.24 3.54
N GLY A 432 -1.04 -0.27 2.35
CA GLY A 432 0.36 -0.41 1.94
C GLY A 432 1.16 -1.44 2.76
N ILE A 433 0.48 -2.46 3.30
CA ILE A 433 1.10 -3.66 3.87
C ILE A 433 0.69 -4.89 3.06
N ASP A 434 1.47 -5.97 3.17
CA ASP A 434 1.19 -7.22 2.46
C ASP A 434 0.03 -8.02 3.08
N VAL A 435 -0.48 -9.01 2.33
CA VAL A 435 -1.66 -9.79 2.71
C VAL A 435 -1.46 -10.53 4.03
N GLY A 436 -0.26 -11.09 4.27
CA GLY A 436 0.05 -11.78 5.52
C GLY A 436 0.06 -10.83 6.72
N ALA A 437 0.68 -9.65 6.54
CA ALA A 437 0.68 -8.63 7.58
C ALA A 437 -0.72 -8.02 7.81
N LYS A 438 -1.58 -7.90 6.76
CA LYS A 438 -2.99 -7.50 6.93
C LYS A 438 -3.71 -8.45 7.87
N HIS A 439 -3.58 -9.76 7.63
CA HIS A 439 -4.20 -10.77 8.49
C HIS A 439 -3.74 -10.66 9.95
N GLU A 440 -2.44 -10.45 10.19
CA GLU A 440 -1.91 -10.24 11.54
C GLU A 440 -2.51 -8.99 12.23
N ILE A 441 -2.77 -7.90 11.48
CA ILE A 441 -3.46 -6.71 12.01
C ILE A 441 -4.93 -7.03 12.33
N TYR A 442 -5.62 -7.80 11.47
CA TYR A 442 -7.01 -8.23 11.76
C TYR A 442 -7.09 -9.10 13.02
N GLU A 443 -6.14 -10.03 13.20
CA GLU A 443 -6.04 -10.82 14.43
C GLU A 443 -5.85 -9.91 15.66
N ILE A 444 -4.95 -8.93 15.58
CA ILE A 444 -4.73 -7.95 16.67
C ILE A 444 -6.02 -7.18 16.99
N MET A 445 -6.74 -6.70 15.98
CA MET A 445 -8.00 -5.97 16.17
C MET A 445 -9.06 -6.87 16.84
N SER A 446 -9.24 -8.10 16.34
CA SER A 446 -10.17 -9.08 16.90
C SER A 446 -9.83 -9.39 18.37
N ASP A 447 -8.55 -9.61 18.69
CA ASP A 447 -8.12 -9.91 20.05
C ASP A 447 -8.30 -8.71 21.01
N LEU A 448 -8.10 -7.48 20.53
CA LEU A 448 -8.38 -6.27 21.31
C LEU A 448 -9.86 -6.11 21.58
N ALA A 449 -10.72 -6.35 20.59
CA ALA A 449 -12.17 -6.31 20.76
C ALA A 449 -12.65 -7.38 21.75
N LYS A 450 -12.13 -8.62 21.68
CA LYS A 450 -12.39 -9.69 22.67
C LYS A 450 -11.98 -9.29 24.09
N GLN A 451 -10.90 -8.49 24.25
CA GLN A 451 -10.45 -7.95 25.52
C GLN A 451 -11.32 -6.78 26.02
N GLY A 452 -12.33 -6.39 25.27
CA GLY A 452 -13.26 -5.30 25.60
C GLY A 452 -12.79 -3.91 25.17
N LYS A 453 -11.74 -3.78 24.33
CA LYS A 453 -11.39 -2.51 23.70
C LYS A 453 -12.38 -2.21 22.59
N ALA A 454 -12.79 -0.95 22.45
CA ALA A 454 -13.64 -0.50 21.36
C ALA A 454 -12.76 0.00 20.21
N ILE A 455 -13.10 -0.38 18.98
CA ILE A 455 -12.32 -0.04 17.80
C ILE A 455 -13.20 0.70 16.80
N ILE A 456 -12.74 1.84 16.31
CA ILE A 456 -13.28 2.46 15.11
C ILE A 456 -12.32 2.14 13.97
N MET A 457 -12.80 1.47 12.95
CA MET A 457 -12.02 1.10 11.76
C MET A 457 -12.51 1.89 10.56
N ILE A 458 -11.63 2.69 9.97
CA ILE A 458 -11.87 3.30 8.66
C ILE A 458 -11.13 2.45 7.63
N SER A 459 -11.80 2.03 6.57
CA SER A 459 -11.17 1.39 5.42
C SER A 459 -11.82 1.81 4.12
N SER A 460 -11.01 2.01 3.09
CA SER A 460 -11.43 2.16 1.70
C SER A 460 -11.68 0.81 1.02
N GLU A 461 -11.15 -0.28 1.59
CA GLU A 461 -11.37 -1.63 1.09
C GLU A 461 -12.69 -2.19 1.64
N MET A 462 -13.70 -2.32 0.75
CA MET A 462 -15.03 -2.79 1.13
C MET A 462 -15.01 -4.17 1.79
N SER A 463 -14.15 -5.07 1.30
CA SER A 463 -14.00 -6.41 1.84
C SER A 463 -13.51 -6.42 3.29
N GLU A 464 -12.65 -5.46 3.66
CA GLU A 464 -12.18 -5.31 5.05
C GLU A 464 -13.31 -4.86 5.97
N LEU A 465 -14.10 -3.86 5.56
CA LEU A 465 -15.24 -3.40 6.34
C LEU A 465 -16.24 -4.53 6.60
N LEU A 466 -16.63 -5.25 5.54
CA LEU A 466 -17.59 -6.35 5.64
C LEU A 466 -17.04 -7.53 6.45
N GLY A 467 -15.74 -7.81 6.33
CA GLY A 467 -15.09 -8.91 7.03
C GLY A 467 -14.86 -8.66 8.51
N MET A 468 -14.50 -7.42 8.89
CA MET A 468 -14.05 -7.10 10.23
C MET A 468 -15.09 -6.40 11.11
N ALA A 469 -15.92 -5.50 10.56
CA ALA A 469 -16.81 -4.67 11.35
C ALA A 469 -18.02 -5.46 11.90
N ASP A 470 -18.40 -5.18 13.14
CA ASP A 470 -19.65 -5.68 13.74
C ASP A 470 -20.85 -4.86 13.28
N ARG A 471 -20.62 -3.57 13.00
CA ARG A 471 -21.58 -2.59 12.53
C ARG A 471 -20.87 -1.59 11.64
N ILE A 472 -21.55 -1.05 10.61
CA ILE A 472 -20.95 -0.13 9.65
C ILE A 472 -21.73 1.18 9.62
N CYS A 473 -21.04 2.28 9.89
CA CYS A 473 -21.50 3.64 9.65
C CYS A 473 -21.02 4.10 8.27
N VAL A 474 -21.91 4.64 7.44
CA VAL A 474 -21.54 5.09 6.08
C VAL A 474 -21.62 6.60 6.00
N MET A 475 -20.55 7.23 5.54
CA MET A 475 -20.47 8.66 5.32
C MET A 475 -20.52 9.02 3.84
N CYS A 476 -21.21 10.13 3.54
CA CYS A 476 -21.21 10.77 2.23
C CYS A 476 -21.18 12.29 2.42
N ASN A 477 -20.25 12.96 1.73
CA ASN A 477 -20.11 14.43 1.76
C ASN A 477 -20.16 15.03 3.18
N GLY A 478 -19.45 14.40 4.13
CA GLY A 478 -19.34 14.87 5.52
C GLY A 478 -20.56 14.58 6.41
N LYS A 479 -21.55 13.83 5.95
CA LYS A 479 -22.72 13.44 6.72
C LYS A 479 -22.81 11.93 6.90
N LEU A 480 -23.31 11.49 8.03
CA LEU A 480 -23.70 10.09 8.24
C LEU A 480 -24.99 9.81 7.48
N THR A 481 -24.94 8.96 6.46
CA THR A 481 -26.05 8.67 5.55
C THR A 481 -26.76 7.37 5.82
N GLY A 482 -26.15 6.49 6.58
CA GLY A 482 -26.72 5.22 7.00
C GLY A 482 -25.87 4.49 8.00
N GLU A 483 -26.51 3.58 8.70
CA GLU A 483 -25.92 2.64 9.64
C GLU A 483 -26.45 1.24 9.30
N ILE A 484 -25.57 0.24 9.32
CA ILE A 484 -25.87 -1.15 9.02
C ILE A 484 -25.42 -1.98 10.23
N ASP A 485 -26.39 -2.51 10.97
CA ASP A 485 -26.19 -3.27 12.20
C ASP A 485 -26.60 -4.75 12.07
N GLN A 486 -27.30 -5.11 10.98
CA GLN A 486 -27.72 -6.49 10.72
C GLN A 486 -26.68 -7.20 9.84
N PRO A 487 -26.14 -8.35 10.24
CA PRO A 487 -25.14 -9.09 9.45
C PRO A 487 -25.61 -9.42 8.02
N GLU A 488 -26.90 -9.71 7.85
CA GLU A 488 -27.51 -10.05 6.55
C GLU A 488 -27.56 -8.83 5.60
N GLU A 489 -27.60 -7.62 6.13
CA GLU A 489 -27.59 -6.37 5.36
C GLU A 489 -26.18 -5.84 5.07
N MET A 490 -25.15 -6.41 5.69
CA MET A 490 -23.75 -6.02 5.46
C MET A 490 -23.27 -6.48 4.08
N THR A 491 -23.74 -5.82 3.04
CA THR A 491 -23.38 -6.09 1.65
C THR A 491 -22.76 -4.87 0.99
N GLN A 492 -21.89 -5.11 0.01
CA GLN A 492 -21.28 -4.03 -0.77
C GLN A 492 -22.32 -3.11 -1.39
N ALA A 493 -23.42 -3.67 -1.94
CA ALA A 493 -24.50 -2.89 -2.55
C ALA A 493 -25.17 -1.95 -1.54
N ARG A 494 -25.39 -2.43 -0.30
CA ARG A 494 -26.03 -1.63 0.76
C ARG A 494 -25.14 -0.47 1.20
N VAL A 495 -23.84 -0.75 1.43
CA VAL A 495 -22.86 0.29 1.78
C VAL A 495 -22.74 1.33 0.66
N MET A 496 -22.62 0.90 -0.60
CA MET A 496 -22.55 1.81 -1.76
C MET A 496 -23.82 2.62 -1.92
N GLY A 497 -25.00 2.04 -1.67
CA GLY A 497 -26.27 2.76 -1.69
C GLY A 497 -26.32 3.95 -0.71
N PHE A 498 -25.71 3.82 0.47
CA PHE A 498 -25.56 4.94 1.41
C PHE A 498 -24.42 5.89 1.01
N ALA A 499 -23.30 5.37 0.49
CA ALA A 499 -22.12 6.17 0.12
C ALA A 499 -22.36 7.10 -1.09
N THR A 500 -23.41 6.85 -1.89
CA THR A 500 -23.78 7.62 -3.09
C THR A 500 -25.10 8.38 -2.94
N LYS A 501 -25.58 8.59 -1.71
CA LYS A 501 -26.94 9.09 -1.44
C LYS A 501 -27.15 10.58 -1.74
N PHE A 502 -26.07 11.36 -2.01
CA PHE A 502 -26.13 12.80 -2.32
C PHE A 502 -25.29 13.15 -3.55
#